data_8da3292b628bb644be2aeff010bb7e69
#
_entry.id   8da3292b628bb644be2aeff010bb7e69
#
_cell.length_a   1.000
_cell.length_b   1.000
_cell.length_c   1.000
_cell.angle_alpha   90.00
_cell.angle_beta   90.00
_cell.angle_gamma   90.00
#
_symmetry.space_group_name_H-M   'P 1'
#
loop_
_entity.id
_entity.type
_entity.pdbx_description
1 polymer ?
#
loop_
_entity_poly.entity_id
_entity_poly.type
_entity_poly.pdbx_seq_one_letter_code
_entity_poly.pdbx_strand_id
1 'polypeptide(L)' 'RLAAMLLLIADKMGRPWDGGTLLDVPLTREDLASMTGAAPESVSRLLSGWRREGLIDSGRRWIAVRDPKALHSLRDA' A
#
# COMPACT_ATOMS: atom_id res chain seq x y z
N ARG A 1 -7.04 -7.64 2.24
CA ARG A 1 -5.74 -8.33 2.10
C ARG A 1 -4.62 -7.39 1.71
N LEU A 2 -4.78 -6.68 0.62
CA LEU A 2 -3.75 -5.74 0.18
C LEU A 2 -3.58 -4.62 1.22
N ALA A 3 -4.68 -4.05 1.69
CA ALA A 3 -4.62 -3.01 2.70
C ALA A 3 -3.93 -3.51 3.98
N ALA A 4 -4.29 -4.71 4.43
CA ALA A 4 -3.66 -5.31 5.62
C ALA A 4 -2.17 -5.55 5.40
N MET A 5 -1.78 -5.99 4.21
CA MET A 5 -0.38 -6.21 3.88
C MET A 5 0.41 -4.90 3.91
N LEU A 6 -0.13 -3.83 3.33
CA LEU A 6 0.53 -2.53 3.34
C LEU A 6 0.70 -2.00 4.76
N LEU A 7 -0.32 -2.16 5.60
CA LEU A 7 -0.25 -1.73 7.00
C LEU A 7 0.80 -2.53 7.77
N LEU A 8 0.87 -3.83 7.53
CA LEU A 8 1.86 -4.68 8.17
C LEU A 8 3.29 -4.28 7.78
N ILE A 9 3.51 -4.03 6.50
CA ILE A 9 4.83 -3.60 6.01
C ILE A 9 5.17 -2.23 6.59
N ALA A 10 4.20 -1.31 6.65
CA ALA A 10 4.41 0.00 7.23
C ALA A 10 4.82 -0.08 8.70
N ASP A 11 4.21 -1.01 9.45
CA ASP A 11 4.54 -1.20 10.85
C ASP A 11 5.96 -1.73 11.05
N LYS A 12 6.38 -2.66 10.20
CA LYS A 12 7.67 -3.32 10.36
C LYS A 12 8.82 -2.64 9.64
N MET A 13 8.55 -2.04 8.51
CA MET A 13 9.59 -1.49 7.61
C MET A 13 9.25 -0.08 7.14
N GLY A 14 8.42 0.64 7.90
CA GLY A 14 8.06 2.00 7.55
C GLY A 14 9.06 3.01 8.10
N ARG A 15 9.12 4.16 7.44
CA ARG A 15 9.86 5.33 7.92
C ARG A 15 9.02 6.58 7.71
N PRO A 16 9.20 7.61 8.51
CA PRO A 16 8.45 8.86 8.31
C PRO A 16 8.68 9.45 6.93
N TRP A 17 7.59 9.92 6.31
CA TRP A 17 7.66 10.47 4.97
C TRP A 17 6.51 11.45 4.75
N ASP A 18 6.81 12.74 4.65
CA ASP A 18 5.85 13.78 4.26
C ASP A 18 4.48 13.63 4.93
N GLY A 19 4.47 13.48 6.25
CA GLY A 19 3.23 13.34 7.01
C GLY A 19 2.61 11.94 6.98
N GLY A 20 3.29 10.98 6.38
CA GLY A 20 2.84 9.59 6.32
C GLY A 20 3.96 8.63 6.63
N THR A 21 3.85 7.42 6.12
CA THR A 21 4.83 6.36 6.33
C THR A 21 5.23 5.74 5.00
N LEU A 22 6.49 5.89 4.64
CA LEU A 22 7.04 5.25 3.45
C LEU A 22 7.38 3.79 3.78
N LEU A 23 6.95 2.88 2.93
CA LEU A 23 7.34 1.47 3.05
C LEU A 23 8.77 1.34 2.52
N ASP A 24 9.70 1.03 3.43
CA ASP A 24 11.14 1.05 3.12
C ASP A 24 11.60 -0.25 2.49
N VAL A 25 10.86 -0.71 1.49
CA VAL A 25 11.23 -1.85 0.65
C VAL A 25 10.76 -1.58 -0.77
N PRO A 26 11.52 -1.98 -1.78
CA PRO A 26 11.06 -1.83 -3.17
C PRO A 26 9.97 -2.87 -3.44
N LEU A 27 8.76 -2.40 -3.75
CA LEU A 27 7.61 -3.26 -4.01
C LEU A 27 7.05 -2.96 -5.38
N THR A 28 6.90 -4.00 -6.20
CA THR A 28 6.22 -3.90 -7.49
C THR A 28 4.80 -4.42 -7.35
N ARG A 29 3.96 -4.15 -8.36
CA ARG A 29 2.60 -4.71 -8.39
C ARG A 29 2.64 -6.23 -8.40
N GLU A 30 3.61 -6.81 -9.09
CA GLU A 30 3.79 -8.26 -9.13
C GLU A 30 4.16 -8.82 -7.76
N ASP A 31 5.02 -8.11 -7.02
CA ASP A 31 5.36 -8.53 -5.65
C ASP A 31 4.12 -8.57 -4.78
N LEU A 32 3.33 -7.51 -4.81
CA LEU A 32 2.12 -7.41 -4.00
C LEU A 32 1.07 -8.44 -4.43
N ALA A 33 0.95 -8.67 -5.73
CA ALA A 33 0.04 -9.70 -6.25
C ALA A 33 0.45 -11.08 -5.74
N SER A 34 1.73 -11.39 -5.80
CA SER A 34 2.26 -12.66 -5.31
C SER A 34 2.02 -12.84 -3.82
N MET A 35 2.23 -11.78 -3.04
CA MET A 35 2.08 -11.83 -1.58
C MET A 35 0.63 -11.94 -1.14
N THR A 36 -0.30 -11.42 -1.91
CA THR A 36 -1.72 -11.39 -1.54
C THR A 36 -2.57 -12.41 -2.26
N GLY A 37 -2.03 -13.05 -3.29
CA GLY A 37 -2.79 -13.97 -4.14
C GLY A 37 -3.71 -13.29 -5.13
N ALA A 38 -3.58 -11.97 -5.32
CA ALA A 38 -4.39 -11.21 -6.26
C ALA A 38 -3.70 -11.10 -7.61
N ALA A 39 -4.45 -10.74 -8.66
CA ALA A 39 -3.89 -10.46 -9.97
C ALA A 39 -3.21 -9.08 -9.95
N PRO A 40 -2.11 -8.88 -10.70
CA PRO A 40 -1.45 -7.58 -10.76
C PRO A 40 -2.36 -6.43 -11.18
N GLU A 41 -3.29 -6.66 -12.10
CA GLU A 41 -4.25 -5.63 -12.51
C GLU A 41 -5.18 -5.22 -11.37
N SER A 42 -5.58 -6.18 -10.53
CA SER A 42 -6.42 -5.88 -9.36
C SER A 42 -5.64 -5.04 -8.35
N VAL A 43 -4.37 -5.38 -8.13
CA VAL A 43 -3.49 -4.61 -7.25
C VAL A 43 -3.36 -3.17 -7.78
N SER A 44 -3.07 -3.03 -9.08
CA SER A 44 -2.92 -1.70 -9.70
C SER A 44 -4.18 -0.87 -9.55
N ARG A 45 -5.34 -1.47 -9.74
CA ARG A 45 -6.63 -0.79 -9.64
C ARG A 45 -6.89 -0.30 -8.22
N LEU A 46 -6.64 -1.15 -7.22
CA LEU A 46 -6.80 -0.79 -5.82
C LEU A 46 -5.85 0.34 -5.43
N LEU A 47 -4.59 0.23 -5.79
CA LEU A 47 -3.60 1.26 -5.47
C LEU A 47 -3.95 2.59 -6.11
N SER A 48 -4.37 2.58 -7.37
CA SER A 48 -4.78 3.81 -8.07
C SER A 48 -5.97 4.47 -7.40
N GLY A 49 -6.97 3.68 -6.98
CA GLY A 49 -8.14 4.19 -6.27
C GLY A 49 -7.76 4.80 -4.93
N TRP A 50 -6.94 4.11 -4.15
CA TRP A 50 -6.51 4.62 -2.84
C TRP A 50 -5.63 5.86 -2.97
N ARG A 51 -4.82 5.92 -4.02
CA ARG A 51 -4.01 7.11 -4.29
C ARG A 51 -4.90 8.32 -4.59
N ARG A 52 -5.93 8.14 -5.41
CA ARG A 52 -6.87 9.22 -5.73
C ARG A 52 -7.60 9.71 -4.49
N GLU A 53 -7.90 8.82 -3.55
CA GLU A 53 -8.59 9.16 -2.30
C GLU A 53 -7.68 9.70 -1.23
N GLY A 54 -6.38 9.74 -1.47
CA GLY A 54 -5.42 10.27 -0.52
C GLY A 54 -5.03 9.33 0.61
N LEU A 55 -5.37 8.05 0.50
CA LEU A 55 -5.02 7.06 1.52
C LEU A 55 -3.56 6.65 1.44
N ILE A 56 -3.04 6.62 0.23
CA ILE A 56 -1.64 6.31 -0.04
C ILE A 56 -1.09 7.27 -1.08
N ASP A 57 0.21 7.30 -1.21
CA ASP A 57 0.88 7.82 -2.38
C ASP A 57 1.77 6.71 -2.93
N SER A 58 2.10 6.78 -4.20
CA SER A 58 2.88 5.72 -4.79
C SER A 58 3.56 6.19 -6.06
N GLY A 59 4.62 5.53 -6.41
CA GLY A 59 5.33 5.72 -7.65
C GLY A 59 5.92 4.40 -8.08
N ARG A 60 6.95 4.46 -8.89
CA ARG A 60 7.60 3.27 -9.38
C ARG A 60 8.39 2.63 -8.25
N ARG A 61 7.95 1.46 -7.81
CA ARG A 61 8.61 0.66 -6.76
C ARG A 61 8.61 1.32 -5.38
N TRP A 62 7.67 2.24 -5.13
CA TRP A 62 7.55 2.77 -3.77
C TRP A 62 6.07 3.05 -3.45
N ILE A 63 5.73 2.93 -2.19
CA ILE A 63 4.40 3.19 -1.66
C ILE A 63 4.56 3.87 -0.32
N ALA A 64 3.74 4.88 -0.05
CA ALA A 64 3.67 5.53 1.25
C ALA A 64 2.22 5.51 1.73
N VAL A 65 2.01 5.17 3.00
CA VAL A 65 0.69 5.20 3.62
C VAL A 65 0.48 6.59 4.20
N ARG A 66 -0.57 7.29 3.74
CA ARG A 66 -0.89 8.64 4.21
C ARG A 66 -2.00 8.64 5.26
N ASP A 67 -2.99 7.77 5.10
CA ASP A 67 -4.13 7.70 6.02
C ASP A 67 -4.27 6.26 6.50
N PRO A 68 -3.51 5.88 7.54
CA PRO A 68 -3.55 4.50 8.02
C PRO A 68 -4.90 4.11 8.61
N LYS A 69 -5.65 5.05 9.17
CA LYS A 69 -6.97 4.74 9.73
C LYS A 69 -7.95 4.36 8.64
N ALA A 70 -7.99 5.13 7.56
CA ALA A 70 -8.86 4.83 6.43
C ALA A 70 -8.46 3.52 5.78
N LEU A 71 -7.16 3.30 5.62
CA LEU A 71 -6.66 2.06 5.04
C LEU A 71 -6.97 0.85 5.93
N HIS A 72 -6.90 1.04 7.26
CA HIS A 72 -7.25 -0.01 8.23
C HIS A 72 -8.72 -0.43 8.09
N SER A 73 -9.60 0.53 7.79
CA SER A 73 -11.02 0.24 7.57
C SER A 73 -11.24 -0.64 6.34
N LEU A 74 -10.30 -0.68 5.43
CA LEU A 74 -10.36 -1.44 4.19
C LEU A 74 -9.48 -2.70 4.21
N ARG A 75 -9.07 -3.14 5.40
CA ARG A 75 -8.07 -4.24 5.51
C ARG A 75 -8.50 -5.55 4.88
N ASP A 76 -9.81 -5.72 4.65
CA ASP A 76 -10.34 -6.92 3.99
C ASP A 76 -10.34 -6.81 2.46
N ALA A 77 -9.97 -5.66 1.96
CA ALA A 77 -9.89 -5.44 0.51
C ALA A 77 -8.60 -5.98 -0.08
#